data_393b33bc5ef228f0b25101f4edd40d1f
#
_entry.id   393b33bc5ef228f0b25101f4edd40d1f
#
_cell.length_a   1.000
_cell.length_b   1.000
_cell.length_c   1.000
_cell.angle_alpha   90.00
_cell.angle_beta   90.00
_cell.angle_gamma   90.00
#
_symmetry.space_group_name_H-M   'P 1'
#
loop_
_entity.id
_entity.type
_entity.pdbx_description
1 polymer ?
#
loop_
_entity_poly.entity_id
_entity_poly.type
_entity_poly.pdbx_seq_one_letter_code
_entity_poly.pdbx_strand_id
1 'polypeptide(L)'
;SEKTAAMMKKLGMKEGEALEHSWLNKTIANAQKKVEGMHYDARKHLLEYDDVANDQRKVVYELRDELMGTEDVKVRYEIIRDGVISDLFADHISPKALEEDWDIKGLQDILLRSYGTDIPLQGMVDQGMEVQKILEVIQNGFSVSHKVKEDRLGIEPMRTFEKAVMLRALDHH
;
A
#
# COMPACT_ATOMS: atom_id res chain seq x y z
N SER A 1 2.76 46.82 2.84
CA SER A 1 4.18 46.95 2.48
C SER A 1 4.54 48.45 2.41
N GLU A 2 5.79 48.83 2.71
CA GLU A 2 6.27 50.24 2.67
C GLU A 2 6.02 50.90 1.32
N LYS A 3 6.08 50.16 0.21
CA LYS A 3 5.79 50.64 -1.13
C LYS A 3 4.32 51.03 -1.30
N THR A 4 3.38 50.33 -0.71
CA THR A 4 1.95 50.68 -0.70
C THR A 4 1.69 51.90 0.14
N ALA A 5 2.33 52.03 1.30
CA ALA A 5 2.23 53.20 2.17
C ALA A 5 2.78 54.48 1.49
N ALA A 6 3.93 54.36 0.80
CA ALA A 6 4.51 55.47 0.05
C ALA A 6 3.63 55.93 -1.16
N MET A 7 2.98 54.95 -1.81
CA MET A 7 2.04 55.21 -2.90
C MET A 7 0.76 55.88 -2.42
N MET A 8 0.24 55.47 -1.26
CA MET A 8 -0.92 56.06 -0.60
C MET A 8 -0.64 57.52 -0.19
N LYS A 9 0.55 57.82 0.35
CA LYS A 9 0.99 59.13 0.70
C LYS A 9 1.13 60.07 -0.49
N LYS A 10 1.53 59.55 -1.66
CA LYS A 10 1.59 60.27 -2.95
C LYS A 10 0.21 60.60 -3.52
N LEU A 11 -0.81 59.83 -3.20
CA LEU A 11 -2.22 60.03 -3.59
C LEU A 11 -2.97 61.03 -2.68
N GLY A 12 -2.27 61.71 -1.75
CA GLY A 12 -2.85 62.80 -0.94
C GLY A 12 -3.70 62.32 0.23
N MET A 13 -3.51 61.07 0.68
CA MET A 13 -4.29 60.49 1.76
C MET A 13 -3.88 60.97 3.13
N LYS A 14 -4.83 61.38 3.93
CA LYS A 14 -4.66 61.65 5.35
C LYS A 14 -4.97 60.42 6.18
N GLU A 15 -4.22 60.23 7.25
CA GLU A 15 -4.41 59.12 8.16
C GLU A 15 -5.83 59.16 8.76
N GLY A 16 -6.63 58.10 8.55
CA GLY A 16 -8.02 58.01 9.03
C GLY A 16 -9.11 58.28 7.99
N GLU A 17 -8.78 58.67 6.77
CA GLU A 17 -9.76 58.89 5.69
C GLU A 17 -10.11 57.56 4.97
N ALA A 18 -11.41 57.29 4.82
CA ALA A 18 -11.90 56.17 4.04
C ALA A 18 -11.68 56.39 2.55
N LEU A 19 -10.96 55.50 1.92
CA LEU A 19 -10.67 55.53 0.49
C LEU A 19 -11.83 54.96 -0.31
N GLU A 20 -12.65 55.82 -0.88
CA GLU A 20 -13.63 55.44 -1.89
C GLU A 20 -13.09 55.71 -3.30
N HIS A 21 -12.26 54.83 -3.82
CA HIS A 21 -11.80 54.90 -5.20
C HIS A 21 -12.18 53.64 -5.95
N SER A 22 -12.85 53.77 -7.07
CA SER A 22 -13.35 52.64 -7.87
C SER A 22 -12.24 51.63 -8.26
N TRP A 23 -11.03 52.11 -8.53
CA TRP A 23 -9.86 51.25 -8.79
C TRP A 23 -9.45 50.44 -7.57
N LEU A 24 -9.47 51.00 -6.36
CA LEU A 24 -9.12 50.30 -5.14
C LEU A 24 -10.15 49.22 -4.81
N ASN A 25 -11.43 49.52 -4.94
CA ASN A 25 -12.51 48.57 -4.76
C ASN A 25 -12.38 47.38 -5.76
N LYS A 26 -12.04 47.67 -7.02
CA LYS A 26 -11.80 46.63 -8.04
C LYS A 26 -10.57 45.77 -7.70
N THR A 27 -9.50 46.37 -7.17
CA THR A 27 -8.29 45.67 -6.76
C THR A 27 -8.55 44.76 -5.57
N ILE A 28 -9.28 45.24 -4.58
CA ILE A 28 -9.70 44.46 -3.40
C ILE A 28 -10.61 43.30 -3.83
N ALA A 29 -11.61 43.56 -4.67
CA ALA A 29 -12.50 42.50 -5.18
C ALA A 29 -11.75 41.43 -5.95
N ASN A 30 -10.76 41.80 -6.78
CA ASN A 30 -9.91 40.85 -7.49
C ASN A 30 -9.03 40.05 -6.53
N ALA A 31 -8.48 40.69 -5.49
CA ALA A 31 -7.69 39.98 -4.47
C ALA A 31 -8.55 38.97 -3.69
N GLN A 32 -9.76 39.38 -3.28
CA GLN A 32 -10.73 38.50 -2.62
C GLN A 32 -11.08 37.28 -3.50
N LYS A 33 -11.42 37.53 -4.77
CA LYS A 33 -11.73 36.48 -5.74
C LYS A 33 -10.57 35.49 -5.89
N LYS A 34 -9.31 35.98 -5.87
CA LYS A 34 -8.12 35.11 -5.93
C LYS A 34 -7.96 34.26 -4.66
N VAL A 35 -8.20 34.87 -3.48
CA VAL A 35 -8.16 34.14 -2.20
C VAL A 35 -9.27 33.10 -2.12
N GLU A 36 -10.49 33.47 -2.54
CA GLU A 36 -11.61 32.50 -2.62
C GLU A 36 -11.31 31.35 -3.55
N GLY A 37 -10.69 31.62 -4.71
CA GLY A 37 -10.21 30.57 -5.64
C GLY A 37 -9.21 29.62 -4.97
N MET A 38 -8.21 30.17 -4.27
CA MET A 38 -7.24 29.35 -3.53
C MET A 38 -7.91 28.48 -2.45
N HIS A 39 -8.86 29.04 -1.71
CA HIS A 39 -9.61 28.27 -0.70
C HIS A 39 -10.53 27.22 -1.32
N TYR A 40 -11.11 27.50 -2.48
CA TYR A 40 -11.89 26.52 -3.22
C TYR A 40 -11.03 25.35 -3.68
N ASP A 41 -9.87 25.64 -4.29
CA ASP A 41 -8.94 24.62 -4.75
C ASP A 41 -8.43 23.76 -3.58
N ALA A 42 -8.09 24.40 -2.45
CA ALA A 42 -7.66 23.67 -1.26
C ALA A 42 -8.76 22.72 -0.72
N ARG A 43 -10.02 23.21 -0.66
CA ARG A 43 -11.15 22.35 -0.26
C ARG A 43 -11.41 21.22 -1.25
N LYS A 44 -11.28 21.48 -2.56
CA LYS A 44 -11.43 20.48 -3.60
C LYS A 44 -10.40 19.35 -3.43
N HIS A 45 -9.14 19.70 -3.24
CA HIS A 45 -8.09 18.71 -2.99
C HIS A 45 -8.33 17.89 -1.72
N LEU A 46 -8.83 18.52 -0.64
CA LEU A 46 -9.18 17.80 0.57
C LEU A 46 -10.31 16.78 0.34
N LEU A 47 -11.33 17.15 -0.43
CA LEU A 47 -12.41 16.24 -0.81
C LEU A 47 -11.92 15.08 -1.68
N GLU A 48 -11.04 15.36 -2.66
CA GLU A 48 -10.44 14.30 -3.49
C GLU A 48 -9.63 13.31 -2.64
N TYR A 49 -8.94 13.77 -1.61
CA TYR A 49 -8.24 12.90 -0.65
C TYR A 49 -9.20 12.08 0.21
N ASP A 50 -10.28 12.69 0.67
CA ASP A 50 -11.29 12.03 1.50
C ASP A 50 -12.02 10.96 0.71
N ASP A 51 -12.33 11.19 -0.57
CA ASP A 51 -12.93 10.22 -1.47
C ASP A 51 -12.03 8.99 -1.63
N VAL A 52 -10.72 9.16 -1.87
CA VAL A 52 -9.76 8.06 -1.97
C VAL A 52 -9.68 7.25 -0.66
N ALA A 53 -9.58 7.94 0.49
CA ALA A 53 -9.53 7.29 1.78
C ALA A 53 -10.83 6.52 2.09
N ASN A 54 -11.98 7.07 1.66
CA ASN A 54 -13.28 6.42 1.83
C ASN A 54 -13.42 5.18 0.94
N ASP A 55 -12.93 5.23 -0.30
CA ASP A 55 -12.92 4.07 -1.19
C ASP A 55 -11.99 2.96 -0.69
N GLN A 56 -10.81 3.31 -0.19
CA GLN A 56 -9.93 2.34 0.48
C GLN A 56 -10.62 1.68 1.68
N ARG A 57 -11.30 2.48 2.51
CA ARG A 57 -12.06 1.97 3.67
C ARG A 57 -13.16 1.00 3.27
N LYS A 58 -13.91 1.30 2.20
CA LYS A 58 -14.94 0.39 1.68
C LYS A 58 -14.35 -0.95 1.27
N VAL A 59 -13.25 -0.95 0.51
CA VAL A 59 -12.57 -2.19 0.09
C VAL A 59 -12.14 -3.02 1.30
N VAL A 60 -11.56 -2.39 2.33
CA VAL A 60 -11.17 -3.10 3.57
C VAL A 60 -12.37 -3.69 4.29
N TYR A 61 -13.49 -2.96 4.38
CA TYR A 61 -14.71 -3.46 5.00
C TYR A 61 -15.34 -4.61 4.22
N GLU A 62 -15.38 -4.52 2.90
CA GLU A 62 -15.87 -5.60 2.04
C GLU A 62 -15.04 -6.88 2.20
N LEU A 63 -13.70 -6.75 2.21
CA LEU A 63 -12.79 -7.86 2.46
C LEU A 63 -12.99 -8.46 3.86
N ARG A 64 -13.21 -7.61 4.87
CA ARG A 64 -13.47 -8.04 6.24
C ARG A 64 -14.79 -8.82 6.35
N ASP A 65 -15.85 -8.29 5.76
CA ASP A 65 -17.17 -8.94 5.76
C ASP A 65 -17.13 -10.28 5.01
N GLU A 66 -16.42 -10.34 3.90
CA GLU A 66 -16.19 -11.58 3.16
C GLU A 66 -15.45 -12.61 4.02
N LEU A 67 -14.36 -12.22 4.68
CA LEU A 67 -13.63 -13.11 5.59
C LEU A 67 -14.48 -13.57 6.77
N MET A 68 -15.31 -12.68 7.33
CA MET A 68 -16.19 -13.03 8.45
C MET A 68 -17.28 -14.01 8.03
N GLY A 69 -17.84 -13.87 6.83
CA GLY A 69 -18.90 -14.73 6.29
C GLY A 69 -18.41 -16.07 5.73
N THR A 70 -17.11 -16.21 5.43
CA THR A 70 -16.56 -17.43 4.85
C THR A 70 -16.32 -18.50 5.93
N GLU A 71 -16.88 -19.70 5.74
CA GLU A 71 -16.65 -20.84 6.63
C GLU A 71 -15.25 -21.45 6.42
N ASP A 72 -14.82 -21.57 5.15
CA ASP A 72 -13.49 -22.09 4.80
C ASP A 72 -12.59 -21.02 4.18
N VAL A 73 -11.69 -20.51 4.99
CA VAL A 73 -10.69 -19.51 4.59
C VAL A 73 -9.43 -20.13 3.96
N LYS A 74 -9.34 -21.46 3.89
CA LYS A 74 -8.16 -22.18 3.41
C LYS A 74 -7.77 -21.80 1.99
N VAL A 75 -8.73 -21.80 1.09
CA VAL A 75 -8.48 -21.46 -0.33
C VAL A 75 -7.91 -20.05 -0.46
N ARG A 76 -8.47 -19.10 0.31
CA ARG A 76 -7.97 -17.71 0.29
C ARG A 76 -6.58 -17.59 0.89
N TYR A 77 -6.32 -18.30 1.98
CA TYR A 77 -4.98 -18.38 2.56
C TYR A 77 -3.96 -18.93 1.54
N GLU A 78 -4.30 -20.02 0.84
CA GLU A 78 -3.43 -20.63 -0.17
C GLU A 78 -3.12 -19.66 -1.31
N ILE A 79 -4.12 -18.95 -1.83
CA ILE A 79 -3.93 -17.94 -2.89
C ILE A 79 -2.99 -16.82 -2.43
N ILE A 80 -3.21 -16.27 -1.24
CA ILE A 80 -2.36 -15.20 -0.69
C ILE A 80 -0.93 -15.72 -0.47
N ARG A 81 -0.77 -16.89 0.14
CA ARG A 81 0.52 -17.52 0.38
C ARG A 81 1.30 -17.71 -0.93
N ASP A 82 0.66 -18.29 -1.93
CA ASP A 82 1.31 -18.60 -3.21
C ASP A 82 1.64 -17.33 -3.99
N GLY A 83 0.82 -16.29 -3.86
CA GLY A 83 1.11 -14.95 -4.38
C GLY A 83 2.36 -14.35 -3.74
N VAL A 84 2.42 -14.31 -2.41
CA VAL A 84 3.58 -13.79 -1.67
C VAL A 84 4.87 -14.56 -2.00
N ILE A 85 4.78 -15.90 -2.12
CA ILE A 85 5.92 -16.74 -2.49
C ILE A 85 6.37 -16.42 -3.93
N SER A 86 5.43 -16.23 -4.85
CA SER A 86 5.74 -15.89 -6.23
C SER A 86 6.41 -14.52 -6.36
N ASP A 87 5.93 -13.53 -5.63
CA ASP A 87 6.53 -12.18 -5.59
C ASP A 87 7.95 -12.23 -4.99
N LEU A 88 8.11 -12.90 -3.84
CA LEU A 88 9.41 -13.09 -3.21
C LEU A 88 10.39 -13.81 -4.14
N PHE A 89 9.93 -14.83 -4.85
CA PHE A 89 10.72 -15.57 -5.82
C PHE A 89 11.15 -14.67 -6.99
N ALA A 90 10.23 -13.88 -7.55
CA ALA A 90 10.48 -12.98 -8.66
C ALA A 90 11.48 -11.86 -8.32
N ASP A 91 11.51 -11.41 -7.06
CA ASP A 91 12.45 -10.40 -6.57
C ASP A 91 13.90 -10.92 -6.54
N HIS A 92 14.11 -12.23 -6.35
CA HIS A 92 15.44 -12.84 -6.24
C HIS A 92 15.86 -13.62 -7.50
N ILE A 93 14.88 -14.22 -8.20
CA ILE A 93 15.10 -15.05 -9.38
C ILE A 93 14.23 -14.54 -10.51
N SER A 94 14.77 -13.61 -11.30
CA SER A 94 14.08 -13.09 -12.47
C SER A 94 14.28 -13.99 -13.68
N PRO A 95 13.21 -14.46 -14.35
CA PRO A 95 13.32 -15.26 -15.58
C PRO A 95 14.00 -14.51 -16.74
N LYS A 96 14.12 -13.17 -16.62
CA LYS A 96 14.74 -12.31 -17.64
C LYS A 96 16.22 -12.04 -17.37
N ALA A 97 16.71 -12.33 -16.18
CA ALA A 97 18.10 -12.17 -15.78
C ALA A 97 18.90 -13.43 -16.11
N LEU A 98 20.22 -13.31 -16.23
CA LEU A 98 21.10 -14.45 -16.34
C LEU A 98 21.12 -15.21 -15.01
N GLU A 99 21.34 -16.52 -15.06
CA GLU A 99 21.41 -17.37 -13.85
C GLU A 99 22.49 -16.92 -12.87
N GLU A 100 23.55 -16.26 -13.37
CA GLU A 100 24.65 -15.69 -12.58
C GLU A 100 24.21 -14.48 -11.74
N ASP A 101 23.14 -13.81 -12.13
CA ASP A 101 22.59 -12.64 -11.45
C ASP A 101 21.52 -13.00 -10.39
N TRP A 102 21.18 -14.27 -10.25
CA TRP A 102 20.16 -14.71 -9.30
C TRP A 102 20.68 -14.72 -7.87
N ASP A 103 19.92 -14.10 -6.96
CA ASP A 103 20.23 -14.11 -5.52
C ASP A 103 19.65 -15.34 -4.81
N ILE A 104 20.15 -16.52 -5.17
CA ILE A 104 19.69 -17.81 -4.63
C ILE A 104 19.94 -17.88 -3.12
N LYS A 105 21.07 -17.35 -2.65
CA LYS A 105 21.41 -17.36 -1.21
C LYS A 105 20.51 -16.47 -0.42
N GLY A 106 20.21 -15.27 -0.92
CA GLY A 106 19.27 -14.34 -0.29
C GLY A 106 17.89 -14.96 -0.15
N LEU A 107 17.39 -15.58 -1.21
CA LEU A 107 16.11 -16.29 -1.18
C LEU A 107 16.12 -17.45 -0.17
N GLN A 108 17.15 -18.30 -0.17
CA GLN A 108 17.26 -19.42 0.76
C GLN A 108 17.32 -18.96 2.21
N ASP A 109 18.07 -17.90 2.50
CA ASP A 109 18.17 -17.28 3.83
C ASP A 109 16.81 -16.74 4.32
N ILE A 110 16.05 -16.09 3.45
CA ILE A 110 14.70 -15.58 3.78
C ILE A 110 13.75 -16.74 4.05
N LEU A 111 13.72 -17.77 3.19
CA LEU A 111 12.88 -18.95 3.38
C LEU A 111 13.16 -19.65 4.71
N LEU A 112 14.44 -19.77 5.07
CA LEU A 112 14.82 -20.41 6.33
C LEU A 112 14.51 -19.51 7.55
N ARG A 113 14.94 -18.24 7.55
CA ARG A 113 14.86 -17.37 8.73
C ARG A 113 13.47 -16.84 8.99
N SER A 114 12.75 -16.45 7.93
CA SER A 114 11.44 -15.82 8.07
C SER A 114 10.30 -16.84 8.08
N TYR A 115 10.47 -17.93 7.36
CA TYR A 115 9.41 -18.93 7.18
C TYR A 115 9.74 -20.30 7.77
N GLY A 116 10.97 -20.54 8.22
CA GLY A 116 11.40 -21.80 8.81
C GLY A 116 11.39 -22.96 7.81
N THR A 117 11.51 -22.68 6.51
CA THR A 117 11.47 -23.68 5.44
C THR A 117 12.85 -23.80 4.82
N ASP A 118 13.51 -24.93 5.03
CA ASP A 118 14.84 -25.22 4.47
C ASP A 118 14.67 -25.98 3.15
N ILE A 119 15.04 -25.33 2.04
CA ILE A 119 14.97 -25.89 0.69
C ILE A 119 16.35 -25.68 0.04
N PRO A 120 17.01 -26.74 -0.44
CA PRO A 120 18.35 -26.65 -1.03
C PRO A 120 18.29 -26.09 -2.46
N LEU A 121 17.99 -24.78 -2.60
CA LEU A 121 17.77 -24.12 -3.89
C LEU A 121 19.01 -24.16 -4.79
N GLN A 122 20.21 -23.97 -4.22
CA GLN A 122 21.44 -23.99 -5.00
C GLN A 122 21.63 -25.34 -5.72
N GLY A 123 21.36 -26.45 -5.04
CA GLY A 123 21.46 -27.76 -5.64
C GLY A 123 20.46 -28.02 -6.78
N MET A 124 19.31 -27.36 -6.77
CA MET A 124 18.33 -27.45 -7.84
C MET A 124 18.77 -26.66 -9.08
N VAL A 125 19.35 -25.48 -8.87
CA VAL A 125 19.92 -24.67 -9.95
C VAL A 125 21.12 -25.35 -10.57
N ASP A 126 22.03 -25.91 -9.77
CA ASP A 126 23.21 -26.63 -10.24
C ASP A 126 22.85 -27.89 -11.08
N GLN A 127 21.66 -28.47 -10.84
CA GLN A 127 21.11 -29.57 -11.63
C GLN A 127 20.37 -29.09 -12.90
N GLY A 128 20.35 -27.80 -13.19
CA GLY A 128 19.66 -27.23 -14.34
C GLY A 128 18.13 -27.33 -14.26
N MET A 129 17.56 -27.32 -13.05
CA MET A 129 16.11 -27.36 -12.89
C MET A 129 15.47 -26.09 -13.43
N GLU A 130 14.40 -26.24 -14.18
CA GLU A 130 13.62 -25.14 -14.75
C GLU A 130 13.08 -24.21 -13.65
N VAL A 131 13.18 -22.90 -13.85
CA VAL A 131 12.76 -21.85 -12.90
C VAL A 131 11.36 -22.09 -12.35
N GLN A 132 10.42 -22.44 -13.22
CA GLN A 132 9.04 -22.72 -12.83
C GLN A 132 8.93 -23.91 -11.87
N LYS A 133 9.74 -24.93 -12.08
CA LYS A 133 9.76 -26.12 -11.21
C LYS A 133 10.35 -25.81 -9.84
N ILE A 134 11.34 -24.92 -9.78
CA ILE A 134 11.90 -24.46 -8.49
C ILE A 134 10.80 -23.75 -7.68
N LEU A 135 10.05 -22.86 -8.31
CA LEU A 135 8.91 -22.17 -7.66
C LEU A 135 7.86 -23.19 -7.15
N GLU A 136 7.49 -24.17 -7.97
CA GLU A 136 6.56 -25.24 -7.58
C GLU A 136 7.05 -26.04 -6.38
N VAL A 137 8.35 -26.35 -6.31
CA VAL A 137 8.94 -27.05 -5.16
C VAL A 137 8.85 -26.20 -3.90
N ILE A 138 9.11 -24.90 -4.00
CA ILE A 138 8.96 -23.98 -2.86
C ILE A 138 7.50 -23.93 -2.38
N GLN A 139 6.55 -23.72 -3.28
CA GLN A 139 5.11 -23.69 -2.95
C GLN A 139 4.64 -24.99 -2.32
N ASN A 140 5.09 -26.13 -2.85
CA ASN A 140 4.81 -27.46 -2.28
C ASN A 140 5.41 -27.62 -0.87
N GLY A 141 6.62 -27.15 -0.64
CA GLY A 141 7.25 -27.16 0.68
C GLY A 141 6.42 -26.43 1.72
N PHE A 142 5.89 -25.26 1.36
CA PHE A 142 4.96 -24.50 2.22
C PHE A 142 3.64 -25.24 2.43
N SER A 143 3.08 -25.85 1.40
CA SER A 143 1.84 -26.62 1.50
C SER A 143 1.99 -27.82 2.44
N VAL A 144 3.10 -28.54 2.36
CA VAL A 144 3.42 -29.66 3.25
C VAL A 144 3.59 -29.17 4.70
N SER A 145 4.35 -28.08 4.91
CA SER A 145 4.54 -27.50 6.24
C SER A 145 3.21 -27.06 6.87
N HIS A 146 2.34 -26.43 6.07
CA HIS A 146 1.00 -26.03 6.50
C HIS A 146 0.16 -27.25 6.89
N LYS A 147 0.14 -28.30 6.07
CA LYS A 147 -0.59 -29.53 6.36
C LYS A 147 -0.12 -30.22 7.64
N VAL A 148 1.18 -30.25 7.89
CA VAL A 148 1.72 -30.79 9.15
C VAL A 148 1.21 -30.03 10.36
N LYS A 149 1.09 -28.68 10.26
CA LYS A 149 0.53 -27.86 11.32
C LYS A 149 -0.98 -28.09 11.50
N GLU A 150 -1.71 -28.21 10.40
CA GLU A 150 -3.15 -28.53 10.39
C GLU A 150 -3.42 -29.88 11.03
N ASP A 151 -2.62 -30.91 10.70
CA ASP A 151 -2.75 -32.25 11.28
C ASP A 151 -2.46 -32.27 12.79
N ARG A 152 -1.57 -31.40 13.29
CA ARG A 152 -1.23 -31.29 14.71
C ARG A 152 -2.27 -30.52 15.53
N LEU A 153 -2.79 -29.43 14.97
CA LEU A 153 -3.74 -28.55 15.66
C LEU A 153 -5.19 -28.99 15.50
N GLY A 154 -5.49 -29.69 14.41
CA GLY A 154 -6.84 -29.97 13.96
C GLY A 154 -7.35 -28.93 12.97
N ILE A 155 -8.32 -29.31 12.15
CA ILE A 155 -8.83 -28.47 11.05
C ILE A 155 -9.51 -27.19 11.58
N GLU A 156 -10.46 -27.33 12.50
CA GLU A 156 -11.23 -26.20 13.03
C GLU A 156 -10.37 -25.13 13.76
N PRO A 157 -9.45 -25.51 14.68
CA PRO A 157 -8.56 -24.55 15.29
C PRO A 157 -7.64 -23.86 14.26
N MET A 158 -7.21 -24.58 13.22
CA MET A 158 -6.36 -24.01 12.16
C MET A 158 -7.14 -22.98 11.35
N ARG A 159 -8.39 -23.25 10.94
CA ARG A 159 -9.26 -22.30 10.23
C ARG A 159 -9.51 -21.04 11.06
N THR A 160 -9.77 -21.22 12.36
CA THR A 160 -9.96 -20.10 13.29
C THR A 160 -8.71 -19.24 13.40
N PHE A 161 -7.54 -19.86 13.47
CA PHE A 161 -6.27 -19.16 13.53
C PHE A 161 -5.97 -18.38 12.24
N GLU A 162 -6.12 -19.01 11.07
CA GLU A 162 -5.95 -18.38 9.76
C GLU A 162 -6.86 -17.16 9.59
N LYS A 163 -8.14 -17.31 9.95
CA LYS A 163 -9.12 -16.24 9.92
C LYS A 163 -8.72 -15.08 10.84
N ALA A 164 -8.28 -15.37 12.05
CA ALA A 164 -7.85 -14.36 13.00
C ALA A 164 -6.61 -13.59 12.51
N VAL A 165 -5.63 -14.28 11.91
CA VAL A 165 -4.43 -13.65 11.35
C VAL A 165 -4.78 -12.74 10.17
N MET A 166 -5.64 -13.19 9.26
CA MET A 166 -6.06 -12.38 8.11
C MET A 166 -6.86 -11.14 8.53
N LEU A 167 -7.80 -11.29 9.48
CA LEU A 167 -8.53 -10.15 10.02
C LEU A 167 -7.61 -9.15 10.70
N ARG A 168 -6.65 -9.63 11.50
CA ARG A 168 -5.67 -8.77 12.14
C ARG A 168 -4.78 -8.02 11.15
N ALA A 169 -4.41 -8.65 10.03
CA ALA A 169 -3.66 -7.99 8.96
C ALA A 169 -4.48 -6.86 8.32
N LEU A 170 -5.78 -7.07 8.08
CA LEU A 170 -6.68 -6.03 7.55
C LEU A 170 -6.90 -4.87 8.54
N ASP A 171 -6.93 -5.14 9.84
CA ASP A 171 -7.12 -4.11 10.88
C ASP A 171 -5.87 -3.21 11.06
N HIS A 172 -4.71 -3.60 10.49
CA HIS A 172 -3.45 -2.84 10.59
C HIS A 172 -3.19 -1.92 9.38
N HIS A 173 -3.99 -2.02 8.34
CA HIS A 173 -3.96 -1.19 7.15
C HIS A 173 -5.10 -0.18 7.12
#